data_8508fc37bcbd0236ad2c42a75cd570b2
#
_entry.id   8508fc37bcbd0236ad2c42a75cd570b2
#
_cell.length_a   1.000
_cell.length_b   1.000
_cell.length_c   1.000
_cell.angle_alpha   90.00
_cell.angle_beta   90.00
_cell.angle_gamma   90.00
#
_symmetry.space_group_name_H-M   'P 1'
#
loop_
_entity.id
_entity.type
_entity.pdbx_description
1 polymer ?
#
loop_
_entity_poly.entity_id
_entity_poly.type
_entity_poly.pdbx_seq_one_letter_code
_entity_poly.pdbx_strand_id
1 'polypeptide(L)'
;MTHSRLQNYNTNLGKLILEDYLTPLNLTIGDLAKTLNIHRNTLSALLNGKASLTTGMAMKLGKALGISPEFLLTFQVMQDIRQLKNNKVFQEELDNIEPLIKK
;
A
#
# COMPACT_ATOMS: atom_id res chain seq x y z
N MET A 1 -8.37 -2.01 -19.60
CA MET A 1 -8.87 -2.15 -18.24
C MET A 1 -7.76 -2.51 -17.29
N THR A 2 -7.85 -2.06 -16.09
CA THR A 2 -6.79 -2.20 -15.11
C THR A 2 -7.03 -3.35 -14.13
N HIS A 3 -7.97 -4.24 -14.45
CA HIS A 3 -8.36 -5.30 -13.51
C HIS A 3 -7.21 -6.23 -13.15
N SER A 4 -6.35 -6.56 -14.13
CA SER A 4 -5.20 -7.42 -13.84
C SER A 4 -4.25 -6.73 -12.87
N ARG A 5 -4.13 -5.42 -12.96
CA ARG A 5 -3.29 -4.64 -12.08
C ARG A 5 -3.85 -4.60 -10.66
N LEU A 6 -5.17 -4.42 -10.54
CA LEU A 6 -5.84 -4.41 -9.25
C LEU A 6 -5.74 -5.75 -8.54
N GLN A 7 -5.58 -6.83 -9.30
CA GLN A 7 -5.43 -8.17 -8.74
C GLN A 7 -3.99 -8.58 -8.54
N ASN A 8 -3.05 -7.77 -9.00
CA ASN A 8 -1.64 -8.10 -8.96
C ASN A 8 -0.94 -7.36 -7.81
N TYR A 9 -0.82 -8.03 -6.67
CA TYR A 9 -0.19 -7.45 -5.49
C TYR A 9 1.34 -7.32 -5.63
N ASN A 10 1.91 -7.66 -6.80
CA ASN A 10 3.34 -7.46 -7.04
C ASN A 10 3.68 -6.00 -7.35
N THR A 11 2.71 -5.20 -7.76
CA THR A 11 2.95 -3.76 -7.88
C THR A 11 2.87 -3.12 -6.50
N ASN A 12 3.49 -1.96 -6.31
CA ASN A 12 3.41 -1.30 -5.02
C ASN A 12 2.22 -0.35 -4.97
N LEU A 13 1.83 0.02 -3.74
CA LEU A 13 0.66 0.86 -3.50
C LEU A 13 0.78 2.21 -4.17
N GLY A 14 1.96 2.85 -4.09
CA GLY A 14 2.16 4.16 -4.70
C GLY A 14 1.97 4.12 -6.20
N LYS A 15 2.51 3.11 -6.82
CA LYS A 15 2.41 2.94 -8.26
C LYS A 15 0.96 2.72 -8.68
N LEU A 16 0.23 1.91 -7.90
CA LEU A 16 -1.19 1.67 -8.15
C LEU A 16 -1.97 2.98 -8.11
N ILE A 17 -1.79 3.75 -7.05
CA ILE A 17 -2.54 4.99 -6.87
C ILE A 17 -2.17 5.99 -7.96
N LEU A 18 -0.90 6.15 -8.24
CA LEU A 18 -0.43 7.13 -9.21
C LEU A 18 -0.90 6.78 -10.62
N GLU A 19 -0.69 5.55 -11.05
CA GLU A 19 -0.92 5.15 -12.45
C GLU A 19 -2.37 4.83 -12.74
N ASP A 20 -3.07 4.21 -11.78
CA ASP A 20 -4.43 3.76 -12.04
C ASP A 20 -5.50 4.76 -11.62
N TYR A 21 -5.16 5.72 -10.79
CA TYR A 21 -6.14 6.70 -10.28
C TYR A 21 -5.79 8.15 -10.59
N LEU A 22 -4.57 8.58 -10.30
CA LEU A 22 -4.23 9.98 -10.47
C LEU A 22 -3.95 10.33 -11.92
N THR A 23 -3.09 9.58 -12.59
CA THR A 23 -2.72 9.88 -13.96
C THR A 23 -3.91 9.86 -14.92
N PRO A 24 -4.80 8.85 -14.87
CA PRO A 24 -5.95 8.85 -15.76
C PRO A 24 -6.90 10.03 -15.55
N LEU A 25 -6.95 10.58 -14.32
CA LEU A 25 -7.78 11.73 -14.02
C LEU A 25 -7.05 13.05 -14.15
N ASN A 26 -5.80 12.99 -14.60
CA ASN A 26 -4.96 14.18 -14.75
C ASN A 26 -4.77 14.93 -13.43
N LEU A 27 -4.65 14.17 -12.34
CA LEU A 27 -4.46 14.70 -10.99
C LEU A 27 -3.01 14.49 -10.55
N THR A 28 -2.52 15.42 -9.72
CA THR A 28 -1.19 15.34 -9.15
C THR A 28 -1.25 14.84 -7.72
N ILE A 29 -0.07 14.47 -7.18
CA ILE A 29 0.05 14.13 -5.76
C ILE A 29 -0.39 15.31 -4.90
N GLY A 30 -0.06 16.54 -5.33
CA GLY A 30 -0.49 17.74 -4.61
C GLY A 30 -2.01 17.89 -4.57
N ASP A 31 -2.68 17.57 -5.68
CA ASP A 31 -4.14 17.62 -5.72
C ASP A 31 -4.74 16.65 -4.71
N LEU A 32 -4.23 15.43 -4.68
CA LEU A 32 -4.74 14.43 -3.75
C LEU A 32 -4.44 14.82 -2.31
N ALA A 33 -3.23 15.30 -2.02
CA ALA A 33 -2.86 15.74 -0.68
C ALA A 33 -3.80 16.83 -0.19
N LYS A 34 -4.14 17.77 -1.06
CA LYS A 34 -5.05 18.85 -0.73
C LYS A 34 -6.44 18.31 -0.39
N THR A 35 -6.93 17.37 -1.19
CA THR A 35 -8.22 16.73 -0.93
C THR A 35 -8.23 16.00 0.41
N LEU A 36 -7.11 15.35 0.76
CA LEU A 36 -6.99 14.62 2.02
C LEU A 36 -6.65 15.53 3.21
N ASN A 37 -6.39 16.80 2.93
CA ASN A 37 -5.99 17.79 3.94
C ASN A 37 -4.73 17.36 4.69
N ILE A 38 -3.73 16.92 3.95
CA ILE A 38 -2.42 16.54 4.49
C ILE A 38 -1.33 17.21 3.68
N HIS A 39 -0.13 17.24 4.21
CA HIS A 39 1.00 17.77 3.47
C HIS A 39 1.37 16.87 2.29
N ARG A 40 1.74 17.51 1.18
CA ARG A 40 2.19 16.77 0.00
C ARG A 40 3.34 15.82 0.32
N ASN A 41 4.27 16.25 1.18
CA ASN A 41 5.41 15.41 1.55
C ASN A 41 4.98 14.17 2.33
N THR A 42 3.94 14.28 3.15
CA THR A 42 3.40 13.13 3.87
C THR A 42 2.85 12.09 2.89
N LEU A 43 2.07 12.55 1.93
CA LEU A 43 1.52 11.65 0.92
C LEU A 43 2.62 11.07 0.04
N SER A 44 3.59 11.88 -0.35
CA SER A 44 4.70 11.42 -1.18
C SER A 44 5.49 10.32 -0.48
N ALA A 45 5.75 10.47 0.83
CA ALA A 45 6.46 9.45 1.59
C ALA A 45 5.67 8.13 1.59
N LEU A 46 4.36 8.21 1.75
CA LEU A 46 3.50 7.02 1.70
C LEU A 46 3.58 6.35 0.33
N LEU A 47 3.46 7.12 -0.74
CA LEU A 47 3.46 6.58 -2.09
C LEU A 47 4.82 6.03 -2.50
N ASN A 48 5.89 6.53 -1.90
CA ASN A 48 7.24 6.04 -2.17
C ASN A 48 7.68 4.90 -1.25
N GLY A 49 6.78 4.41 -0.41
CA GLY A 49 7.07 3.29 0.46
C GLY A 49 7.91 3.63 1.68
N LYS A 50 8.10 4.93 1.96
CA LYS A 50 8.88 5.37 3.11
C LYS A 50 8.04 5.43 4.38
N ALA A 51 6.73 5.37 4.26
CA ALA A 51 5.81 5.34 5.38
C ALA A 51 4.74 4.29 5.07
N SER A 52 4.30 3.57 6.10
CA SER A 52 3.27 2.54 5.94
C SER A 52 1.89 3.17 5.94
N LEU A 53 0.97 2.51 5.22
CA LEU A 53 -0.42 2.92 5.19
C LEU A 53 -1.08 2.56 6.51
N THR A 54 -1.61 3.57 7.19
CA THR A 54 -2.38 3.35 8.42
C THR A 54 -3.85 3.12 8.06
N THR A 55 -4.61 2.58 9.01
CA THR A 55 -6.05 2.38 8.83
C THR A 55 -6.75 3.71 8.54
N GLY A 56 -6.40 4.75 9.30
CA GLY A 56 -7.01 6.07 9.08
C GLY A 56 -6.74 6.62 7.70
N MET A 57 -5.49 6.50 7.23
CA MET A 57 -5.14 6.99 5.91
C MET A 57 -5.81 6.15 4.82
N ALA A 58 -5.95 4.84 5.05
CA ALA A 58 -6.67 3.98 4.10
C ALA A 58 -8.12 4.43 3.94
N MET A 59 -8.76 4.82 5.04
CA MET A 59 -10.13 5.32 5.00
C MET A 59 -10.23 6.64 4.25
N LYS A 60 -9.26 7.53 4.46
CA LYS A 60 -9.23 8.82 3.75
C LYS A 60 -9.01 8.63 2.26
N LEU A 61 -8.03 7.80 1.90
CA LEU A 61 -7.76 7.51 0.50
C LEU A 61 -8.93 6.81 -0.16
N GLY A 62 -9.55 5.86 0.55
CA GLY A 62 -10.71 5.16 0.03
C GLY A 62 -11.86 6.10 -0.26
N LYS A 63 -12.10 7.05 0.62
CA LYS A 63 -13.13 8.07 0.43
C LYS A 63 -12.83 8.93 -0.80
N ALA A 64 -11.59 9.39 -0.91
CA ALA A 64 -11.20 10.29 -1.99
C ALA A 64 -11.19 9.60 -3.36
N LEU A 65 -10.77 8.35 -3.42
CA LEU A 65 -10.56 7.64 -4.68
C LEU A 65 -11.65 6.63 -5.01
N GLY A 66 -12.61 6.44 -4.10
CA GLY A 66 -13.67 5.47 -4.33
C GLY A 66 -13.17 4.03 -4.24
N ILE A 67 -12.21 3.77 -3.38
CA ILE A 67 -11.61 2.44 -3.19
C ILE A 67 -11.95 1.95 -1.80
N SER A 68 -12.18 0.66 -1.67
CA SER A 68 -12.38 0.04 -0.36
C SER A 68 -11.12 0.19 0.50
N PRO A 69 -11.22 0.71 1.74
CA PRO A 69 -10.07 0.76 2.63
C PRO A 69 -9.48 -0.63 2.88
N GLU A 70 -10.34 -1.63 2.94
CA GLU A 70 -9.91 -3.02 3.12
C GLU A 70 -9.00 -3.48 1.98
N PHE A 71 -9.34 -3.12 0.76
CA PHE A 71 -8.49 -3.43 -0.38
C PHE A 71 -7.12 -2.75 -0.26
N LEU A 72 -7.11 -1.46 0.10
CA LEU A 72 -5.86 -0.72 0.26
C LEU A 72 -4.98 -1.33 1.36
N LEU A 73 -5.59 -1.70 2.48
CA LEU A 73 -4.84 -2.31 3.58
C LEU A 73 -4.35 -3.71 3.23
N THR A 74 -5.15 -4.48 2.50
CA THR A 74 -4.71 -5.79 2.01
C THR A 74 -3.50 -5.63 1.10
N PHE A 75 -3.53 -4.63 0.23
CA PHE A 75 -2.42 -4.35 -0.67
C PHE A 75 -1.16 -4.04 0.13
N GLN A 76 -1.28 -3.20 1.17
CA GLN A 76 -0.15 -2.85 2.03
C GLN A 76 0.39 -4.09 2.75
N VAL A 77 -0.50 -4.91 3.30
CA VAL A 77 -0.11 -6.13 4.02
C VAL A 77 0.65 -7.08 3.09
N MET A 78 0.16 -7.28 1.88
CA MET A 78 0.83 -8.16 0.92
C MET A 78 2.21 -7.63 0.55
N GLN A 79 2.32 -6.32 0.42
CA GLN A 79 3.59 -5.67 0.13
C GLN A 79 4.58 -5.86 1.29
N ASP A 80 4.10 -5.69 2.53
CA ASP A 80 4.93 -5.87 3.73
C ASP A 80 5.40 -7.31 3.85
N ILE A 81 4.52 -8.27 3.61
CA ILE A 81 4.87 -9.69 3.66
C ILE A 81 5.96 -10.01 2.64
N ARG A 82 5.81 -9.47 1.42
CA ARG A 82 6.80 -9.71 0.38
C ARG A 82 8.17 -9.17 0.78
N GLN A 83 8.21 -7.99 1.39
CA GLN A 83 9.47 -7.43 1.85
C GLN A 83 10.12 -8.29 2.92
N LEU A 84 9.33 -8.78 3.87
CA LEU A 84 9.85 -9.63 4.94
C LEU A 84 10.28 -11.00 4.43
N LYS A 85 9.62 -11.52 3.41
CA LYS A 85 10.04 -12.78 2.78
C LYS A 85 11.41 -12.64 2.14
N ASN A 86 11.80 -11.46 1.72
CA ASN A 86 13.09 -11.18 1.13
C ASN A 86 14.12 -10.72 2.15
N ASN A 87 13.73 -10.62 3.41
CA ASN A 87 14.63 -10.19 4.49
C ASN A 87 15.25 -11.43 5.13
N LYS A 88 16.55 -11.61 4.87
CA LYS A 88 17.25 -12.83 5.31
C LYS A 88 17.26 -12.95 6.82
N VAL A 89 17.53 -11.86 7.52
CA VAL A 89 17.60 -11.89 8.99
C VAL A 89 16.25 -12.29 9.57
N PHE A 90 15.16 -11.70 9.05
CA PHE A 90 13.83 -12.02 9.53
C PHE A 90 13.48 -13.49 9.23
N GLN A 91 13.87 -14.00 8.07
CA GLN A 91 13.60 -15.39 7.73
C GLN A 91 14.33 -16.34 8.68
N GLU A 92 15.55 -15.98 9.10
CA GLU A 92 16.26 -16.76 10.09
C GLU A 92 15.55 -16.76 11.43
N GLU A 93 14.98 -15.62 11.83
CA GLU A 93 14.18 -15.54 13.05
C GLU A 93 12.99 -16.49 12.98
N LEU A 94 12.33 -16.52 11.83
CA LEU A 94 11.17 -17.40 11.64
C LEU A 94 11.58 -18.88 11.72
N ASP A 95 12.74 -19.22 11.15
CA ASP A 95 13.23 -20.60 11.17
C ASP A 95 13.49 -21.09 12.59
N ASN A 96 13.75 -20.17 13.51
CA ASN A 96 13.98 -20.51 14.91
C ASN A 96 12.71 -20.66 15.73
N ILE A 97 11.55 -20.38 15.12
CA ILE A 97 10.29 -20.52 15.81
C ILE A 97 9.75 -21.93 15.60
N GLU A 98 9.59 -22.68 16.72
CA GLU A 98 9.00 -24.02 16.69
C GLU A 98 7.48 -23.89 16.72
N PRO A 99 6.76 -24.46 15.77
CA PRO A 99 5.30 -24.42 15.80
C PRO A 99 4.78 -25.15 17.03
N LEU A 100 3.86 -24.53 17.73
CA LEU A 100 3.16 -25.19 18.86
C LEU A 100 2.12 -26.18 18.35
N ILE A 101 1.57 -25.90 17.17
CA ILE A 101 0.56 -26.75 16.55
C ILE A 101 1.21 -27.44 15.36
N LYS A 102 1.22 -28.75 15.36
CA LYS A 102 1.81 -29.54 14.29
C LYS A 102 0.69 -30.13 13.44
N LYS A 103 0.85 -29.98 12.15
CA LYS A 103 -0.14 -30.50 11.21
C LYS A 103 0.38 -31.71 10.46
#